data_33ac7b724703e12864034c14aaea1ce7
#
_entry.id   33ac7b724703e12864034c14aaea1ce7
#
_cell.length_a   1.000
_cell.length_b   1.000
_cell.length_c   1.000
_cell.angle_alpha   90.00
_cell.angle_beta   90.00
_cell.angle_gamma   90.00
#
_symmetry.space_group_name_H-M   'P 1'
#
loop_
_entity.id
_entity.type
_entity.pdbx_description
1 polymer ?
#
loop_
_entity_poly.entity_id
_entity_poly.type
_entity_poly.pdbx_seq_one_letter_code
_entity_poly.pdbx_strand_id
1 'polypeptide(L)'
;MVTKPARMYSKITGPAYTRREFMGGVPYPKITNFVQGNQKKDFEIEFRLIAKESCQIRHIALEAARVSVNRKMLEGSSPDSYFLQIRPYPHQVIREHKMATGAGADRISSGMRAAFGRPVGTAARVHTDDIIMVGRTSPDKARKMRDALHKASMKLPTPCRIEISKGKDLAGKLGL
;
A
#
# COMPACT_ATOMS: atom_id res chain seq x y z
N MET A 1 -6.77 -15.64 8.97
CA MET A 1 -7.53 -14.74 8.07
C MET A 1 -7.41 -15.29 6.67
N VAL A 2 -8.51 -15.67 6.03
CA VAL A 2 -8.48 -16.24 4.67
C VAL A 2 -8.00 -15.17 3.70
N THR A 3 -6.96 -15.49 2.92
CA THR A 3 -6.45 -14.61 1.87
C THR A 3 -7.45 -14.57 0.72
N LYS A 4 -7.85 -13.38 0.31
CA LYS A 4 -8.75 -13.19 -0.81
C LYS A 4 -8.00 -13.31 -2.13
N PRO A 5 -8.62 -13.87 -3.18
CA PRO A 5 -7.97 -13.97 -4.49
C PRO A 5 -7.67 -12.58 -5.07
N ALA A 6 -6.55 -12.46 -5.78
CA ALA A 6 -6.07 -11.20 -6.35
C ALA A 6 -7.07 -10.54 -7.31
N ARG A 7 -7.90 -11.31 -8.01
CA ARG A 7 -8.97 -10.81 -8.90
C ARG A 7 -9.94 -9.85 -8.23
N MET A 8 -10.07 -9.89 -6.89
CA MET A 8 -10.97 -8.99 -6.14
C MET A 8 -10.42 -7.57 -6.04
N TYR A 9 -9.13 -7.38 -6.23
CA TYR A 9 -8.49 -6.07 -6.09
C TYR A 9 -7.51 -5.73 -7.24
N SER A 10 -7.40 -6.59 -8.26
CA SER A 10 -6.52 -6.34 -9.43
C SER A 10 -7.10 -5.33 -10.41
N LYS A 11 -8.43 -5.16 -10.46
CA LYS A 11 -9.07 -4.26 -11.43
C LYS A 11 -9.68 -3.05 -10.74
N ILE A 12 -9.55 -1.90 -11.39
CA ILE A 12 -10.25 -0.66 -11.04
C ILE A 12 -11.38 -0.51 -12.04
N THR A 13 -12.61 -0.80 -11.62
CA THR A 13 -13.80 -0.69 -12.46
C THR A 13 -14.86 0.17 -11.77
N GLY A 14 -15.52 1.01 -12.56
CA GLY A 14 -16.62 1.85 -12.08
C GLY A 14 -16.22 2.90 -11.05
N PRO A 15 -17.19 3.63 -10.48
CA PRO A 15 -16.96 4.63 -9.45
C PRO A 15 -16.48 4.01 -8.14
N ALA A 16 -15.76 4.80 -7.34
CA ALA A 16 -15.28 4.34 -6.04
C ALA A 16 -16.43 4.26 -5.02
N TYR A 17 -16.44 3.19 -4.23
CA TYR A 17 -17.35 3.07 -3.08
C TYR A 17 -16.74 3.79 -1.88
N THR A 18 -17.08 5.08 -1.71
CA THR A 18 -16.54 5.95 -0.67
C THR A 18 -17.58 6.46 0.31
N ARG A 19 -18.86 6.40 -0.02
CA ARG A 19 -19.97 6.86 0.82
C ARG A 19 -20.24 5.88 1.96
N ARG A 20 -19.54 6.08 3.07
CA ARG A 20 -19.61 5.19 4.25
C ARG A 20 -20.95 5.26 4.97
N GLU A 21 -21.69 6.34 4.83
CA GLU A 21 -23.03 6.55 5.39
C GLU A 21 -24.03 5.49 4.94
N PHE A 22 -23.89 4.98 3.69
CA PHE A 22 -24.72 3.91 3.14
C PHE A 22 -24.15 2.50 3.36
N MET A 23 -23.01 2.39 4.04
CA MET A 23 -22.32 1.13 4.28
C MET A 23 -22.15 0.94 5.79
N GLY A 24 -23.05 0.18 6.41
CA GLY A 24 -22.93 -0.11 7.85
C GLY A 24 -21.64 -0.87 8.17
N GLY A 25 -20.91 -0.42 9.21
CA GLY A 25 -19.82 -1.17 9.80
C GLY A 25 -18.56 -1.29 8.96
N VAL A 26 -18.12 -0.24 8.28
CA VAL A 26 -16.84 -0.24 7.54
C VAL A 26 -15.67 -0.35 8.52
N PRO A 27 -14.82 -1.41 8.44
CA PRO A 27 -13.67 -1.57 9.31
C PRO A 27 -12.66 -0.44 9.13
N TYR A 28 -12.06 0.00 10.23
CA TYR A 28 -10.97 0.99 10.18
C TYR A 28 -9.76 0.47 9.38
N PRO A 29 -9.09 1.34 8.62
CA PRO A 29 -7.86 0.96 7.93
C PRO A 29 -6.77 0.60 8.95
N LYS A 30 -6.00 -0.45 8.66
CA LYS A 30 -4.84 -0.83 9.50
C LYS A 30 -3.71 0.17 9.42
N ILE A 31 -3.58 0.86 8.29
CA ILE A 31 -2.61 1.93 8.14
C ILE A 31 -3.14 3.21 8.78
N THR A 32 -2.39 3.75 9.74
CA THR A 32 -2.69 5.00 10.44
C THR A 32 -1.62 6.06 10.18
N ASN A 33 -0.36 5.65 10.07
CA ASN A 33 0.77 6.54 9.88
C ASN A 33 1.18 6.58 8.40
N PHE A 34 0.93 7.71 7.74
CA PHE A 34 1.30 7.93 6.34
C PHE A 34 2.65 8.60 6.18
N VAL A 35 3.15 9.23 7.23
CA VAL A 35 4.43 9.93 7.24
C VAL A 35 5.25 9.45 8.43
N GLN A 36 6.54 9.17 8.20
CA GLN A 36 7.49 8.71 9.20
C GLN A 36 8.86 9.34 9.01
N GLY A 37 9.63 9.39 10.10
CA GLY A 37 10.96 9.97 10.09
C GLY A 37 10.97 11.49 10.25
N ASN A 38 12.08 12.14 9.91
CA ASN A 38 12.26 13.56 10.10
C ASN A 38 11.68 14.36 8.92
N GLN A 39 10.64 15.14 9.19
CA GLN A 39 9.98 15.99 8.19
C GLN A 39 10.69 17.34 7.96
N LYS A 40 11.47 17.80 8.93
CA LYS A 40 12.10 19.13 8.91
C LYS A 40 13.43 19.14 8.18
N LYS A 41 14.10 17.98 8.13
CA LYS A 41 15.42 17.85 7.52
C LYS A 41 15.29 17.81 6.00
N ASP A 42 16.02 18.65 5.29
CA ASP A 42 16.18 18.52 3.85
C ASP A 42 17.18 17.41 3.54
N PHE A 43 16.73 16.44 2.76
CA PHE A 43 17.53 15.30 2.33
C PHE A 43 17.98 15.48 0.88
N GLU A 44 19.19 15.05 0.59
CA GLU A 44 19.80 15.22 -0.72
C GLU A 44 19.25 14.25 -1.78
N ILE A 45 18.86 13.05 -1.36
CA ILE A 45 18.39 12.01 -2.27
C ILE A 45 16.92 11.66 -1.98
N GLU A 46 16.10 11.66 -3.05
CA GLU A 46 14.69 11.24 -3.01
C GLU A 46 14.47 10.05 -3.95
N PHE A 47 13.95 8.98 -3.39
CA PHE A 47 13.47 7.79 -4.11
C PHE A 47 11.95 7.80 -4.18
N ARG A 48 11.41 7.37 -5.31
CA ARG A 48 9.98 7.16 -5.53
C ARG A 48 9.73 5.71 -5.90
N LEU A 49 8.80 5.09 -5.21
CA LEU A 49 8.26 3.78 -5.57
C LEU A 49 7.00 3.99 -6.39
N ILE A 50 7.02 3.56 -7.64
CA ILE A 50 5.98 3.85 -8.64
C ILE A 50 5.33 2.53 -9.08
N ALA A 51 4.00 2.54 -9.23
CA ALA A 51 3.24 1.41 -9.73
C ALA A 51 3.42 1.24 -11.24
N LYS A 52 3.63 0.00 -11.70
CA LYS A 52 3.67 -0.31 -13.13
C LYS A 52 2.30 -0.65 -13.71
N GLU A 53 1.38 -1.09 -12.86
CA GLU A 53 0.04 -1.53 -13.25
C GLU A 53 -1.01 -0.95 -12.32
N SER A 54 -2.18 -0.64 -12.90
CA SER A 54 -3.33 -0.16 -12.13
C SER A 54 -3.91 -1.25 -11.25
N CYS A 55 -4.09 -0.99 -9.97
CA CYS A 55 -4.66 -1.94 -9.03
C CYS A 55 -5.26 -1.26 -7.80
N GLN A 56 -5.94 -2.05 -6.97
CA GLN A 56 -6.40 -1.64 -5.66
C GLN A 56 -5.49 -2.23 -4.59
N ILE A 57 -4.78 -1.38 -3.86
CA ILE A 57 -3.86 -1.78 -2.80
C ILE A 57 -4.62 -1.79 -1.48
N ARG A 58 -4.74 -2.96 -0.86
CA ARG A 58 -5.42 -3.10 0.44
C ARG A 58 -4.66 -2.36 1.53
N HIS A 59 -5.41 -1.80 2.50
CA HIS A 59 -4.82 -1.12 3.65
C HIS A 59 -3.79 -1.97 4.43
N ILE A 60 -4.00 -3.29 4.47
CA ILE A 60 -3.07 -4.24 5.11
C ILE A 60 -1.74 -4.32 4.34
N ALA A 61 -1.79 -4.28 3.00
CA ALA A 61 -0.58 -4.31 2.17
C ALA A 61 0.24 -3.02 2.30
N LEU A 62 -0.44 -1.86 2.34
CA LEU A 62 0.21 -0.58 2.60
C LEU A 62 0.90 -0.56 3.97
N GLU A 63 0.24 -1.07 5.01
CA GLU A 63 0.82 -1.15 6.35
C GLU A 63 2.02 -2.11 6.39
N ALA A 64 1.91 -3.28 5.77
CA ALA A 64 3.01 -4.23 5.69
C ALA A 64 4.23 -3.66 4.95
N ALA A 65 4.00 -2.91 3.88
CA ALA A 65 5.05 -2.22 3.15
C ALA A 65 5.71 -1.12 4.00
N ARG A 66 4.92 -0.28 4.71
CA ARG A 66 5.41 0.73 5.64
C ARG A 66 6.31 0.14 6.71
N VAL A 67 5.82 -0.89 7.40
CA VAL A 67 6.56 -1.56 8.47
C VAL A 67 7.86 -2.17 7.94
N SER A 68 7.84 -2.75 6.73
CA SER A 68 9.03 -3.33 6.09
C SER A 68 10.11 -2.27 5.84
N VAL A 69 9.74 -1.09 5.31
CA VAL A 69 10.70 0.02 5.11
C VAL A 69 11.23 0.53 6.44
N ASN A 70 10.32 0.82 7.38
CA ASN A 70 10.68 1.34 8.68
C ASN A 70 11.67 0.43 9.42
N ARG A 71 11.36 -0.87 9.48
CA ARG A 71 12.24 -1.86 10.10
C ARG A 71 13.63 -1.87 9.46
N LYS A 72 13.70 -1.85 8.12
CA LYS A 72 14.97 -1.85 7.41
C LYS A 72 15.77 -0.58 7.67
N MET A 73 15.12 0.58 7.68
CA MET A 73 15.80 1.87 7.92
C MET A 73 16.29 2.00 9.36
N LEU A 74 15.57 1.48 10.33
CA LEU A 74 15.96 1.54 11.74
C LEU A 74 17.09 0.58 12.11
N GLU A 75 17.41 -0.43 11.29
CA GLU A 75 18.57 -1.30 11.53
C GLU A 75 19.86 -0.47 11.57
N GLY A 76 20.44 -0.22 12.78
CA GLY A 76 21.64 0.56 12.99
C GLY A 76 21.55 2.05 12.61
N SER A 77 20.35 2.63 12.66
CA SER A 77 20.12 4.03 12.32
C SER A 77 19.05 4.66 13.22
N SER A 78 19.16 5.97 13.49
CA SER A 78 18.13 6.70 14.20
C SER A 78 16.90 6.99 13.31
N PRO A 79 15.72 7.20 13.90
CA PRO A 79 14.51 7.56 13.14
C PRO A 79 14.64 8.88 12.38
N ASP A 80 15.50 9.78 12.84
CA ASP A 80 15.74 11.11 12.21
C ASP A 80 16.62 11.06 10.95
N SER A 81 17.08 9.87 10.57
CA SER A 81 18.02 9.69 9.46
C SER A 81 17.35 9.53 8.09
N TYR A 82 16.04 9.45 8.05
CA TYR A 82 15.26 9.28 6.83
C TYR A 82 13.90 9.95 6.94
N PHE A 83 13.25 10.10 5.80
CA PHE A 83 11.85 10.48 5.68
C PHE A 83 11.14 9.46 4.79
N LEU A 84 9.96 9.02 5.18
CA LEU A 84 9.11 8.12 4.41
C LEU A 84 7.70 8.69 4.36
N GLN A 85 7.13 8.77 3.17
CA GLN A 85 5.74 9.17 2.95
C GLN A 85 5.02 8.14 2.06
N ILE A 86 3.82 7.73 2.48
CA ILE A 86 2.89 6.94 1.69
C ILE A 86 1.85 7.87 1.11
N ARG A 87 1.69 7.89 -0.22
CA ARG A 87 0.80 8.84 -0.89
C ARG A 87 -0.64 8.34 -1.03
N PRO A 88 -0.89 7.09 -1.46
CA PRO A 88 -2.25 6.61 -1.66
C PRO A 88 -2.97 6.37 -0.33
N TYR A 89 -4.18 6.91 -0.20
CA TYR A 89 -5.06 6.68 0.93
C TYR A 89 -6.13 5.63 0.59
N PRO A 90 -6.44 4.68 1.48
CA PRO A 90 -7.41 3.61 1.24
C PRO A 90 -8.86 4.12 1.37
N HIS A 91 -9.36 4.84 0.37
CA HIS A 91 -10.74 5.38 0.33
C HIS A 91 -11.77 4.34 -0.09
N GLN A 92 -11.40 3.44 -1.00
CA GLN A 92 -12.30 2.43 -1.57
C GLN A 92 -12.71 1.41 -0.52
N VAL A 93 -14.01 1.20 -0.34
CA VAL A 93 -14.52 0.13 0.52
C VAL A 93 -14.63 -1.15 -0.28
N ILE A 94 -13.96 -2.20 0.19
CA ILE A 94 -14.06 -3.55 -0.37
C ILE A 94 -15.19 -4.27 0.34
N ARG A 95 -16.12 -4.83 -0.45
CA ARG A 95 -17.28 -5.58 0.03
C ARG A 95 -17.17 -7.04 -0.38
N GLU A 96 -17.80 -7.91 0.39
CA GLU A 96 -17.88 -9.32 0.11
C GLU A 96 -19.24 -9.87 0.50
N HIS A 97 -19.89 -10.53 -0.45
CA HIS A 97 -21.06 -11.38 -0.17
C HIS A 97 -20.57 -12.78 0.16
N LYS A 98 -20.56 -13.12 1.44
CA LYS A 98 -20.15 -14.45 1.91
C LYS A 98 -21.33 -15.40 1.84
N MET A 99 -21.20 -16.39 0.99
CA MET A 99 -22.12 -17.53 0.95
C MET A 99 -21.48 -18.70 1.71
N ALA A 100 -22.29 -19.47 2.43
CA ALA A 100 -21.84 -20.71 3.01
C ALA A 100 -21.47 -21.71 1.90
N THR A 101 -20.44 -22.51 2.14
CA THR A 101 -19.99 -23.57 1.24
C THR A 101 -19.92 -24.89 2.01
N GLY A 102 -20.29 -25.99 1.37
CA GLY A 102 -20.31 -27.31 1.98
C GLY A 102 -21.72 -27.89 2.09
N ALA A 103 -21.81 -29.07 2.73
CA ALA A 103 -23.11 -29.78 2.91
C ALA A 103 -24.08 -28.89 3.74
N GLY A 104 -25.30 -28.74 3.27
CA GLY A 104 -26.31 -27.90 3.92
C GLY A 104 -26.17 -26.40 3.69
N ALA A 105 -25.29 -25.96 2.81
CA ALA A 105 -25.13 -24.55 2.46
C ALA A 105 -26.41 -23.92 1.89
N ASP A 106 -27.22 -24.69 1.17
CA ASP A 106 -28.54 -24.34 0.61
C ASP A 106 -29.55 -23.94 1.69
N ARG A 107 -29.44 -24.52 2.87
CA ARG A 107 -30.32 -24.22 4.01
C ARG A 107 -29.94 -22.95 4.76
N ILE A 108 -28.65 -22.53 4.68
CA ILE A 108 -28.08 -21.42 5.42
C ILE A 108 -27.94 -20.18 4.53
N SER A 109 -27.63 -20.39 3.24
CA SER A 109 -27.39 -19.31 2.29
C SER A 109 -28.64 -18.96 1.50
N SER A 110 -28.92 -17.67 1.39
CA SER A 110 -29.99 -17.15 0.51
C SER A 110 -29.56 -17.06 -0.97
N GLY A 111 -28.47 -17.72 -1.37
CA GLY A 111 -27.89 -17.60 -2.70
C GLY A 111 -27.50 -16.16 -3.04
N MET A 112 -27.92 -15.67 -4.20
CA MET A 112 -27.68 -14.28 -4.64
C MET A 112 -28.79 -13.30 -4.21
N ARG A 113 -29.75 -13.72 -3.40
CA ARG A 113 -30.73 -12.83 -2.79
C ARG A 113 -30.00 -11.89 -1.81
N ALA A 114 -30.27 -10.59 -1.90
CA ALA A 114 -29.55 -9.56 -1.15
C ALA A 114 -28.01 -9.63 -1.36
N ALA A 115 -27.60 -9.74 -2.63
CA ALA A 115 -26.20 -9.98 -3.04
C ALA A 115 -25.24 -8.83 -2.72
N PHE A 116 -25.72 -7.66 -2.28
CA PHE A 116 -24.88 -6.55 -1.91
C PHE A 116 -24.02 -6.92 -0.70
N GLY A 117 -22.70 -7.05 -0.93
CA GLY A 117 -21.77 -7.55 0.08
C GLY A 117 -21.61 -6.63 1.29
N ARG A 118 -21.23 -7.22 2.41
CA ARG A 118 -20.86 -6.48 3.63
C ARG A 118 -19.42 -5.96 3.51
N PRO A 119 -19.09 -4.77 4.09
CA PRO A 119 -17.75 -4.23 4.10
C PRO A 119 -16.78 -5.17 4.80
N VAL A 120 -15.64 -5.46 4.16
CA VAL A 120 -14.57 -6.31 4.74
C VAL A 120 -13.24 -5.58 4.92
N GLY A 121 -13.10 -4.41 4.35
CA GLY A 121 -11.89 -3.60 4.46
C GLY A 121 -11.88 -2.45 3.48
N THR A 122 -10.76 -1.75 3.44
CA THR A 122 -10.53 -0.62 2.54
C THR A 122 -9.31 -0.83 1.66
N ALA A 123 -9.29 -0.18 0.51
CA ALA A 123 -8.17 -0.19 -0.42
C ALA A 123 -7.94 1.18 -1.04
N ALA A 124 -6.72 1.44 -1.44
CA ALA A 124 -6.36 2.59 -2.26
C ALA A 124 -6.39 2.20 -3.73
N ARG A 125 -6.99 3.01 -4.57
CA ARG A 125 -6.92 2.89 -6.03
C ARG A 125 -5.66 3.56 -6.50
N VAL A 126 -4.86 2.83 -7.24
CA VAL A 126 -3.58 3.28 -7.78
C VAL A 126 -3.59 2.99 -9.27
N HIS A 127 -3.28 4.00 -10.07
CA HIS A 127 -3.14 3.87 -11.52
C HIS A 127 -1.68 3.61 -11.89
N THR A 128 -1.47 3.27 -13.13
CA THR A 128 -0.12 3.15 -13.70
C THR A 128 0.58 4.49 -13.56
N ASP A 129 1.85 4.45 -13.19
CA ASP A 129 2.73 5.59 -12.93
C ASP A 129 2.42 6.41 -11.66
N ASP A 130 1.45 5.99 -10.86
CA ASP A 130 1.22 6.62 -9.57
C ASP A 130 2.34 6.31 -8.57
N ILE A 131 2.72 7.34 -7.81
CA ILE A 131 3.71 7.21 -6.74
C ILE A 131 3.04 6.59 -5.51
N ILE A 132 3.50 5.41 -5.09
CA ILE A 132 3.01 4.74 -3.89
C ILE A 132 3.74 5.24 -2.64
N MET A 133 5.06 5.30 -2.69
CA MET A 133 5.89 5.72 -1.56
C MET A 133 6.97 6.69 -2.02
N VAL A 134 7.29 7.64 -1.16
CA VAL A 134 8.44 8.55 -1.30
C VAL A 134 9.36 8.33 -0.12
N GLY A 135 10.61 8.03 -0.39
CA GLY A 135 11.67 7.86 0.62
C GLY A 135 12.77 8.88 0.41
N ARG A 136 13.11 9.66 1.44
CA ARG A 136 14.22 10.62 1.39
C ARG A 136 15.28 10.23 2.40
N THR A 137 16.55 10.40 2.02
CA THR A 137 17.67 10.03 2.88
C THR A 137 18.96 10.77 2.50
N SER A 138 19.97 10.68 3.37
CA SER A 138 21.33 11.11 3.05
C SER A 138 22.04 10.13 2.12
N PRO A 139 23.09 10.54 1.40
CA PRO A 139 23.85 9.68 0.48
C PRO A 139 24.38 8.39 1.12
N ASP A 140 24.85 8.46 2.36
CA ASP A 140 25.41 7.31 3.11
C ASP A 140 24.41 6.15 3.26
N LYS A 141 23.09 6.47 3.30
CA LYS A 141 22.02 5.51 3.51
C LYS A 141 21.19 5.23 2.25
N ALA A 142 21.64 5.74 1.11
CA ALA A 142 20.90 5.64 -0.15
C ALA A 142 20.70 4.17 -0.59
N ARG A 143 21.75 3.34 -0.53
CA ARG A 143 21.64 1.90 -0.82
C ARG A 143 20.63 1.20 0.09
N LYS A 144 20.67 1.53 1.38
CA LYS A 144 19.76 0.96 2.37
C LYS A 144 18.31 1.34 2.11
N MET A 145 18.04 2.60 1.70
CA MET A 145 16.70 3.07 1.33
C MET A 145 16.20 2.34 0.08
N ARG A 146 17.03 2.18 -0.95
CA ARG A 146 16.68 1.42 -2.16
C ARG A 146 16.29 -0.03 -1.82
N ASP A 147 17.09 -0.71 -0.99
CA ASP A 147 16.81 -2.07 -0.54
C ASP A 147 15.53 -2.15 0.29
N ALA A 148 15.28 -1.14 1.13
CA ALA A 148 14.06 -1.04 1.92
C ALA A 148 12.81 -0.90 1.03
N LEU A 149 12.87 -0.04 0.01
CA LEU A 149 11.79 0.14 -0.96
C LEU A 149 11.59 -1.11 -1.83
N HIS A 150 12.67 -1.82 -2.18
CA HIS A 150 12.57 -3.09 -2.86
C HIS A 150 11.85 -4.15 -2.00
N LYS A 151 12.17 -4.24 -0.71
CA LYS A 151 11.42 -5.11 0.23
C LYS A 151 9.95 -4.71 0.37
N ALA A 152 9.66 -3.41 0.32
CA ALA A 152 8.28 -2.92 0.34
C ALA A 152 7.51 -3.32 -0.92
N SER A 153 8.13 -3.26 -2.10
CA SER A 153 7.48 -3.65 -3.35
C SER A 153 7.00 -5.10 -3.32
N MET A 154 7.71 -6.00 -2.63
CA MET A 154 7.31 -7.40 -2.45
C MET A 154 6.06 -7.58 -1.57
N LYS A 155 5.60 -6.54 -0.88
CA LYS A 155 4.36 -6.55 -0.06
C LYS A 155 3.17 -5.97 -0.81
N LEU A 156 3.39 -5.42 -2.00
CA LEU A 156 2.37 -4.79 -2.83
C LEU A 156 1.86 -5.76 -3.91
N PRO A 157 0.60 -5.64 -4.33
CA PRO A 157 0.00 -6.53 -5.34
C PRO A 157 0.42 -6.21 -6.78
N THR A 158 1.01 -5.04 -7.01
CA THR A 158 1.44 -4.59 -8.34
C THR A 158 2.96 -4.62 -8.45
N PRO A 159 3.52 -4.94 -9.64
CA PRO A 159 4.90 -4.71 -9.91
C PRO A 159 5.22 -3.21 -9.79
N CYS A 160 6.35 -2.90 -9.18
CA CYS A 160 6.77 -1.52 -8.92
C CYS A 160 8.13 -1.26 -9.54
N ARG A 161 8.41 0.02 -9.82
CA ARG A 161 9.74 0.51 -10.15
C ARG A 161 10.19 1.54 -9.13
N ILE A 162 11.49 1.60 -8.89
CA ILE A 162 12.11 2.59 -8.01
C ILE A 162 12.80 3.61 -8.90
N GLU A 163 12.46 4.87 -8.75
CA GLU A 163 13.07 5.99 -9.45
C GLU A 163 13.71 6.96 -8.49
N ILE A 164 14.82 7.57 -8.90
CA ILE A 164 15.47 8.65 -8.18
C ILE A 164 14.98 9.96 -8.76
N SER A 165 14.33 10.75 -7.92
CA SER A 165 13.75 12.03 -8.30
C SER A 165 14.68 13.20 -8.02
N LYS A 166 15.36 13.20 -6.86
CA LYS A 166 16.32 14.22 -6.44
C LYS A 166 17.67 13.56 -6.19
N GLY A 167 18.76 14.20 -6.57
CA GLY A 167 20.12 13.72 -6.30
C GLY A 167 20.61 12.60 -7.23
N LYS A 168 20.20 12.59 -8.49
CA LYS A 168 20.63 11.58 -9.48
C LYS A 168 22.16 11.49 -9.63
N ASP A 169 22.83 12.63 -9.62
CA ASP A 169 24.29 12.69 -9.78
C ASP A 169 25.03 12.03 -8.59
N LEU A 170 24.51 12.25 -7.37
CA LEU A 170 25.02 11.62 -6.16
C LEU A 170 24.77 10.12 -6.16
N ALA A 171 23.58 9.72 -6.59
CA ALA A 171 23.21 8.31 -6.70
C ALA A 171 24.04 7.57 -7.77
N GLY A 172 24.31 8.22 -8.93
CA GLY A 172 25.19 7.68 -9.96
C GLY A 172 26.61 7.41 -9.46
N LYS A 173 27.17 8.29 -8.64
CA LYS A 173 28.49 8.10 -7.98
C LYS A 173 28.48 6.90 -7.00
N LEU A 174 27.31 6.56 -6.45
CA LEU A 174 27.14 5.44 -5.52
C LEU A 174 26.81 4.11 -6.22
N GLY A 175 26.67 4.12 -7.56
CA GLY A 175 26.31 2.93 -8.36
C GLY A 175 24.87 2.47 -8.14
N LEU A 176 23.95 3.41 -7.97
CA LEU A 176 22.52 3.14 -7.70
C LEU A 176 21.65 3.30 -8.94
#